data_724d62bebc61d0cf2f17de88420a71a4
#
_entry.id   724d62bebc61d0cf2f17de88420a71a4
#
_cell.length_a   1.000
_cell.length_b   1.000
_cell.length_c   1.000
_cell.angle_alpha   90.00
_cell.angle_beta   90.00
_cell.angle_gamma   90.00
#
_symmetry.space_group_name_H-M   'P 1'
#
loop_
_entity.id
_entity.type
_entity.pdbx_description
1 polymer ?
#
loop_
_entity_poly.entity_id
_entity_poly.type
_entity_poly.pdbx_seq_one_letter_code
_entity_poly.pdbx_strand_id
1 'polypeptide(L)'
;MTFLESNIDELVTANHPYRKILGLIDFKELTKELRKCYSNLGRGGYPIESGFKALLLQYMEDLSNREAQRFLEENLAGKLFCGFGLKDQTPEHTYFVDLRQRI
;
A
#
# COMPACT_ATOMS: atom_id res chain seq x y z
N MET A 1 -0.83 24.71 10.32
CA MET A 1 -0.54 23.87 9.15
C MET A 1 -1.82 23.59 8.38
N THR A 2 -1.82 23.85 7.09
CA THR A 2 -2.99 23.56 6.26
C THR A 2 -3.05 22.05 5.95
N PHE A 3 -4.21 21.58 5.52
CA PHE A 3 -4.37 20.19 5.11
C PHE A 3 -3.34 19.78 4.05
N LEU A 4 -3.07 20.67 3.09
CA LEU A 4 -2.14 20.38 1.99
C LEU A 4 -0.69 20.25 2.47
N GLU A 5 -0.37 20.83 3.61
CA GLU A 5 0.98 20.77 4.17
C GLU A 5 1.12 19.65 5.19
N SER A 6 0.01 19.01 5.56
CA SER A 6 0.03 17.96 6.57
C SER A 6 0.67 16.69 6.04
N ASN A 7 1.43 16.04 6.91
CA ASN A 7 1.95 14.70 6.67
C ASN A 7 0.80 13.70 6.86
N ILE A 8 0.71 12.72 5.98
CA ILE A 8 -0.34 11.71 6.09
C ILE A 8 -0.32 11.00 7.44
N ASP A 9 0.86 10.85 8.02
CA ASP A 9 1.01 10.22 9.34
C ASP A 9 0.24 10.98 10.42
N GLU A 10 0.12 12.28 10.29
CA GLU A 10 -0.59 13.12 11.25
C GLU A 10 -2.11 13.02 11.10
N LEU A 11 -2.58 12.57 9.94
CA LEU A 11 -4.00 12.57 9.62
C LEU A 11 -4.69 11.25 9.97
N VAL A 12 -3.92 10.22 10.33
CA VAL A 12 -4.45 8.91 10.70
C VAL A 12 -4.27 8.73 12.21
N THR A 13 -5.33 8.29 12.90
CA THR A 13 -5.28 8.12 14.35
C THR A 13 -4.18 7.16 14.78
N ALA A 14 -3.62 7.41 15.96
CA ALA A 14 -2.46 6.65 16.46
C ALA A 14 -2.81 5.18 16.71
N ASN A 15 -4.06 4.87 17.01
CA ASN A 15 -4.48 3.51 17.34
C ASN A 15 -5.26 2.84 16.20
N HIS A 16 -5.14 3.35 14.98
CA HIS A 16 -5.82 2.75 13.84
C HIS A 16 -5.40 1.29 13.64
N PRO A 17 -6.33 0.39 13.31
CA PRO A 17 -6.00 -1.03 13.12
C PRO A 17 -4.87 -1.29 12.13
N TYR A 18 -4.75 -0.49 11.07
CA TYR A 18 -3.67 -0.65 10.09
C TYR A 18 -2.30 -0.37 10.70
N ARG A 19 -2.22 0.58 11.65
CA ARG A 19 -0.97 0.83 12.36
C ARG A 19 -0.57 -0.35 13.22
N LYS A 20 -1.55 -1.03 13.81
CA LYS A 20 -1.28 -2.21 14.61
C LYS A 20 -0.70 -3.33 13.77
N ILE A 21 -1.23 -3.52 12.57
CA ILE A 21 -0.72 -4.53 11.64
C ILE A 21 0.72 -4.19 11.24
N LEU A 22 0.98 -2.93 10.93
CA LEU A 22 2.34 -2.48 10.60
C LEU A 22 3.32 -2.73 11.72
N GLY A 23 2.87 -2.63 12.96
CA GLY A 23 3.72 -2.89 14.13
C GLY A 23 3.92 -4.36 14.43
N LEU A 24 3.02 -5.23 13.96
CA LEU A 24 3.08 -6.67 14.25
C LEU A 24 3.86 -7.44 13.18
N ILE A 25 3.90 -6.95 11.95
CA ILE A 25 4.52 -7.65 10.84
C ILE A 25 5.70 -6.84 10.31
N ASP A 26 6.86 -7.49 10.22
CA ASP A 26 8.03 -6.89 9.58
C ASP A 26 7.92 -7.12 8.07
N PHE A 27 7.26 -6.20 7.39
CA PHE A 27 7.03 -6.31 5.94
C PHE A 27 8.32 -6.24 5.14
N LYS A 28 9.32 -5.52 5.64
CA LYS A 28 10.61 -5.44 4.97
C LYS A 28 11.27 -6.81 4.92
N GLU A 29 11.26 -7.53 6.03
CA GLU A 29 11.82 -8.86 6.09
C GLU A 29 10.96 -9.85 5.29
N LEU A 30 9.63 -9.75 5.42
CA LEU A 30 8.71 -10.64 4.73
C LEU A 30 8.84 -10.55 3.21
N THR A 31 9.06 -9.35 2.68
CA THR A 31 9.16 -9.14 1.24
C THR A 31 10.60 -9.20 0.72
N LYS A 32 11.55 -9.53 1.56
CA LYS A 32 12.97 -9.55 1.19
C LYS A 32 13.25 -10.45 -0.01
N GLU A 33 12.71 -11.67 -0.01
CA GLU A 33 12.92 -12.60 -1.10
C GLU A 33 12.23 -12.12 -2.38
N LEU A 34 11.07 -11.50 -2.25
CA LEU A 34 10.36 -10.94 -3.40
C LEU A 34 11.17 -9.81 -4.04
N ARG A 35 11.83 -8.98 -3.24
CA ARG A 35 12.67 -7.91 -3.76
C ARG A 35 13.80 -8.46 -4.62
N LYS A 36 14.39 -9.57 -4.21
CA LYS A 36 15.45 -10.22 -4.97
C LYS A 36 14.95 -10.74 -6.30
N CYS A 37 13.74 -11.28 -6.33
CA CYS A 37 13.17 -11.89 -7.53
C CYS A 37 12.67 -10.86 -8.54
N TYR A 38 12.19 -9.71 -8.07
CA TYR A 38 11.50 -8.77 -8.93
C TYR A 38 12.25 -7.47 -9.15
N SER A 39 13.54 -7.48 -8.89
CA SER A 39 14.42 -6.34 -9.21
C SER A 39 13.81 -5.00 -8.81
N ASN A 40 13.35 -4.89 -7.57
CA ASN A 40 12.84 -3.68 -6.98
C ASN A 40 11.54 -3.12 -7.57
N LEU A 41 11.07 -3.65 -8.69
CA LEU A 41 9.95 -2.99 -9.33
C LEU A 41 8.81 -3.92 -9.61
N GLY A 42 7.73 -3.72 -8.91
CA GLY A 42 6.47 -4.04 -9.48
C GLY A 42 6.27 -3.13 -10.68
N ARG A 43 5.37 -3.44 -11.58
CA ARG A 43 4.99 -2.54 -12.65
C ARG A 43 4.55 -1.21 -12.07
N GLY A 44 4.82 -0.13 -12.79
CA GLY A 44 4.46 1.20 -12.37
C GLY A 44 5.45 1.85 -11.44
N GLY A 45 6.56 1.19 -11.13
CA GLY A 45 7.63 1.76 -10.33
C GLY A 45 7.39 1.77 -8.83
N TYR A 46 6.42 1.03 -8.34
CA TYR A 46 6.16 0.93 -6.90
C TYR A 46 7.09 -0.10 -6.26
N PRO A 47 7.59 0.18 -5.04
CA PRO A 47 8.36 -0.81 -4.30
C PRO A 47 7.53 -2.07 -4.06
N ILE A 48 8.19 -3.23 -4.09
CA ILE A 48 7.46 -4.50 -3.90
C ILE A 48 6.81 -4.58 -2.52
N GLU A 49 7.40 -3.95 -1.53
CA GLU A 49 6.80 -3.91 -0.20
C GLU A 49 5.44 -3.20 -0.23
N SER A 50 5.36 -2.06 -0.91
CA SER A 50 4.09 -1.32 -1.07
C SER A 50 3.08 -2.14 -1.86
N GLY A 51 3.53 -2.83 -2.91
CA GLY A 51 2.66 -3.69 -3.70
C GLY A 51 2.10 -4.84 -2.88
N PHE A 52 2.94 -5.48 -2.09
CA PHE A 52 2.52 -6.57 -1.22
C PHE A 52 1.48 -6.09 -0.21
N LYS A 53 1.72 -4.94 0.41
CA LYS A 53 0.77 -4.35 1.36
C LYS A 53 -0.55 -4.00 0.69
N ALA A 54 -0.51 -3.52 -0.54
CA ALA A 54 -1.73 -3.20 -1.29
C ALA A 54 -2.55 -4.47 -1.57
N LEU A 55 -1.89 -5.57 -1.94
CA LEU A 55 -2.58 -6.85 -2.13
C LEU A 55 -3.17 -7.36 -0.82
N LEU A 56 -2.43 -7.24 0.28
CA LEU A 56 -2.93 -7.65 1.59
C LEU A 56 -4.14 -6.84 1.99
N LEU A 57 -4.09 -5.53 1.77
CA LEU A 57 -5.20 -4.63 2.05
C LEU A 57 -6.43 -5.01 1.23
N GLN A 58 -6.24 -5.29 -0.05
CA GLN A 58 -7.32 -5.74 -0.93
C GLN A 58 -7.98 -7.00 -0.40
N TYR A 59 -7.17 -7.94 0.08
CA TYR A 59 -7.67 -9.18 0.65
C TYR A 59 -8.43 -8.93 1.96
N MET A 60 -7.85 -8.15 2.86
CA MET A 60 -8.45 -7.87 4.16
C MET A 60 -9.80 -7.17 4.05
N GLU A 61 -9.90 -6.25 3.09
CA GLU A 61 -11.11 -5.46 2.90
C GLU A 61 -12.06 -6.04 1.86
N ASP A 62 -11.70 -7.18 1.28
CA ASP A 62 -12.50 -7.88 0.28
C ASP A 62 -12.86 -7.00 -0.90
N LEU A 63 -11.85 -6.38 -1.51
CA LEU A 63 -12.04 -5.43 -2.59
C LEU A 63 -11.72 -6.04 -3.94
N SER A 64 -12.51 -5.68 -4.97
CA SER A 64 -12.14 -5.97 -6.34
C SER A 64 -10.93 -5.11 -6.72
N ASN A 65 -10.34 -5.39 -7.90
CA ASN A 65 -9.19 -4.60 -8.36
C ASN A 65 -9.54 -3.12 -8.51
N ARG A 66 -10.71 -2.81 -9.05
CA ARG A 66 -11.15 -1.42 -9.23
C ARG A 66 -11.50 -0.76 -7.90
N GLU A 67 -12.10 -1.53 -6.99
CA GLU A 67 -12.39 -1.02 -5.65
C GLU A 67 -11.11 -0.75 -4.88
N ALA A 68 -10.09 -1.60 -5.02
CA ALA A 68 -8.81 -1.39 -4.38
C ALA A 68 -8.11 -0.14 -4.90
N GLN A 69 -8.19 0.11 -6.22
CA GLN A 69 -7.67 1.34 -6.80
C GLN A 69 -8.33 2.55 -6.15
N ARG A 70 -9.65 2.57 -6.10
CA ARG A 70 -10.40 3.67 -5.51
C ARG A 70 -10.11 3.83 -4.03
N PHE A 71 -10.02 2.72 -3.33
CA PHE A 71 -9.74 2.74 -1.90
C PHE A 71 -8.42 3.45 -1.61
N LEU A 72 -7.37 3.12 -2.36
CA LEU A 72 -6.07 3.77 -2.16
C LEU A 72 -6.06 5.23 -2.61
N GLU A 73 -6.90 5.59 -3.56
CA GLU A 73 -7.03 6.98 -3.97
C GLU A 73 -7.70 7.85 -2.90
N GLU A 74 -8.61 7.28 -2.14
CA GLU A 74 -9.48 8.05 -1.26
C GLU A 74 -9.24 7.84 0.23
N ASN A 75 -8.64 6.73 0.63
CA ASN A 75 -8.52 6.38 2.05
C ASN A 75 -7.14 6.70 2.61
N LEU A 76 -7.09 7.61 3.57
CA LEU A 76 -5.83 8.04 4.17
C LEU A 76 -5.13 6.89 4.92
N ALA A 77 -5.89 6.10 5.66
CA ALA A 77 -5.31 4.98 6.40
C ALA A 77 -4.76 3.93 5.45
N GLY A 78 -5.44 3.68 4.32
CA GLY A 78 -4.96 2.78 3.29
C GLY A 78 -3.66 3.25 2.68
N LYS A 79 -3.57 4.54 2.38
CA LYS A 79 -2.33 5.13 1.86
C LYS A 79 -1.19 4.98 2.87
N LEU A 80 -1.46 5.26 4.13
CA LEU A 80 -0.45 5.12 5.19
C LEU A 80 0.03 3.68 5.28
N PHE A 81 -0.88 2.72 5.28
CA PHE A 81 -0.55 1.30 5.39
C PHE A 81 0.41 0.87 4.28
N CYS A 82 0.15 1.31 3.06
CA CYS A 82 0.96 0.92 1.89
C CYS A 82 2.20 1.78 1.70
N GLY A 83 2.36 2.84 2.47
CA GLY A 83 3.53 3.69 2.40
C GLY A 83 3.42 4.84 1.40
N PHE A 84 2.21 5.22 1.02
CA PHE A 84 1.99 6.34 0.10
C PHE A 84 1.73 7.62 0.88
N GLY A 85 2.24 8.74 0.37
CA GLY A 85 1.92 10.05 0.91
C GLY A 85 0.65 10.60 0.30
N LEU A 86 0.21 11.75 0.80
CA LEU A 86 -1.03 12.39 0.34
C LEU A 86 -1.05 12.67 -1.15
N LYS A 87 0.09 13.08 -1.70
CA LYS A 87 0.20 13.48 -3.10
C LYS A 87 0.76 12.41 -4.00
N ASP A 88 1.10 11.26 -3.44
CA ASP A 88 1.67 10.19 -4.25
C ASP A 88 0.61 9.59 -5.15
N GLN A 89 1.03 9.23 -6.35
CA GLN A 89 0.18 8.47 -7.24
C GLN A 89 0.04 7.06 -6.70
N THR A 90 -1.20 6.55 -6.68
CA THR A 90 -1.48 5.22 -6.18
C THR A 90 -1.73 4.25 -7.33
N PRO A 91 -1.59 2.93 -7.10
CA PRO A 91 -1.71 1.94 -8.17
C PRO A 91 -3.09 1.90 -8.81
N GLU A 92 -3.12 1.72 -10.13
CA GLU A 92 -4.33 1.46 -10.88
C GLU A 92 -4.73 -0.01 -10.76
N HIS A 93 -5.97 -0.31 -11.15
CA HIS A 93 -6.49 -1.68 -11.02
C HIS A 93 -5.66 -2.73 -11.78
N THR A 94 -5.07 -2.35 -12.91
CA THR A 94 -4.23 -3.26 -13.70
C THR A 94 -2.95 -3.67 -12.97
N TYR A 95 -2.45 -2.81 -12.10
CA TYR A 95 -1.29 -3.13 -11.28
C TYR A 95 -1.55 -4.35 -10.40
N PHE A 96 -2.74 -4.43 -9.82
CA PHE A 96 -3.10 -5.57 -8.96
C PHE A 96 -3.14 -6.87 -9.74
N VAL A 97 -3.66 -6.83 -10.96
CA VAL A 97 -3.69 -8.00 -11.84
C VAL A 97 -2.28 -8.47 -12.15
N ASP A 98 -1.43 -7.54 -12.61
CA ASP A 98 -0.05 -7.87 -12.98
C ASP A 98 0.74 -8.42 -11.81
N LEU A 99 0.60 -7.80 -10.65
CA LEU A 99 1.37 -8.21 -9.47
C LEU A 99 0.99 -9.62 -9.02
N ARG A 100 -0.30 -9.95 -9.03
CA ARG A 100 -0.76 -11.29 -8.66
C ARG A 100 -0.18 -12.36 -9.56
N GLN A 101 -0.05 -12.06 -10.85
CA GLN A 101 0.51 -13.01 -11.80
C GLN A 101 1.99 -13.23 -11.59
N ARG A 102 2.69 -12.28 -10.98
CA ARG A 102 4.12 -12.36 -10.74
C ARG A 102 4.47 -12.98 -9.40
N ILE A 103 3.58 -12.88 -8.45
CA ILE A 103 3.75 -13.46 -7.14
C ILE A 103 3.14 -14.86 -7.12
#